data_d687c76abca125f77693157222ca5854
#
_entry.id   d687c76abca125f77693157222ca5854
#
_cell.length_a   1.000
_cell.length_b   1.000
_cell.length_c   1.000
_cell.angle_alpha   90.00
_cell.angle_beta   90.00
_cell.angle_gamma   90.00
#
_symmetry.space_group_name_H-M   'P 1'
#
loop_
_entity.id
_entity.type
_entity.pdbx_description
1 polymer ?
#
loop_
_entity_poly.entity_id
_entity_poly.type
_entity_poly.pdbx_seq_one_letter_code
_entity_poly.pdbx_strand_id
1 'polypeptide(L)'
;MRRMFLSLCALIAVSAPVRAEDFASTTIDLGVVVSNLEKSAEFYTKVVGFKEVDGFSVPGEFAKEAGLTDGQPLKIRVFVLGEGASATKLKLMELPQTKPAPTNTQFIHSQVGFRYLTIAVADAKVALDRLEKNGVKTVSKGALPLPKGLPQDLTLTVFRDPDGNIIEFVGPKK
;
A
#
# COMPACT_ATOMS: atom_id res chain seq x y z
N MET A 1 -4.41 -53.27 -44.57
CA MET A 1 -4.37 -51.82 -44.14
C MET A 1 -4.57 -51.76 -42.66
N ARG A 2 -3.49 -51.56 -41.90
CA ARG A 2 -3.46 -51.56 -40.43
C ARG A 2 -3.53 -50.08 -39.98
N ARG A 3 -4.66 -49.63 -39.46
CA ARG A 3 -4.83 -48.27 -38.91
C ARG A 3 -4.19 -48.19 -37.53
N MET A 4 -3.11 -47.45 -37.44
CA MET A 4 -2.42 -47.11 -36.20
C MET A 4 -3.18 -45.94 -35.56
N PHE A 5 -3.86 -46.19 -34.43
CA PHE A 5 -4.44 -45.14 -33.60
C PHE A 5 -3.32 -44.56 -32.72
N LEU A 6 -2.90 -43.33 -33.00
CA LEU A 6 -2.09 -42.54 -32.07
C LEU A 6 -3.00 -42.00 -30.97
N SER A 7 -2.87 -42.58 -29.78
CA SER A 7 -3.51 -42.04 -28.56
C SER A 7 -2.70 -40.85 -28.08
N LEU A 8 -3.24 -39.64 -28.24
CA LEU A 8 -2.67 -38.38 -27.72
C LEU A 8 -3.05 -38.28 -26.24
N CYS A 9 -2.17 -38.68 -25.31
CA CYS A 9 -2.31 -38.42 -23.88
C CYS A 9 -2.04 -36.96 -23.64
N ALA A 10 -3.11 -36.16 -23.44
CA ALA A 10 -3.01 -34.77 -22.93
C ALA A 10 -2.58 -34.85 -21.46
N LEU A 11 -1.34 -34.45 -21.16
CA LEU A 11 -0.88 -34.21 -19.81
C LEU A 11 -1.62 -32.95 -19.30
N ILE A 12 -2.63 -33.15 -18.47
CA ILE A 12 -3.22 -32.05 -17.69
C ILE A 12 -2.25 -31.75 -16.54
N ALA A 13 -1.47 -30.72 -16.67
CA ALA A 13 -0.67 -30.17 -15.56
C ALA A 13 -1.63 -29.61 -14.50
N VAL A 14 -1.91 -30.40 -13.47
CA VAL A 14 -2.63 -29.94 -12.28
C VAL A 14 -1.64 -29.10 -11.49
N SER A 15 -1.78 -27.78 -11.59
CA SER A 15 -1.03 -26.87 -10.70
C SER A 15 -1.53 -27.06 -9.27
N ALA A 16 -0.63 -27.40 -8.34
CA ALA A 16 -0.96 -27.44 -6.93
C ALA A 16 -1.43 -26.05 -6.46
N PRO A 17 -2.50 -25.95 -5.63
CA PRO A 17 -2.93 -24.67 -5.09
C PRO A 17 -1.83 -24.11 -4.18
N VAL A 18 -1.59 -22.79 -4.29
CA VAL A 18 -0.70 -22.06 -3.38
C VAL A 18 -1.31 -22.09 -1.97
N ARG A 19 -0.53 -22.44 -0.96
CA ARG A 19 -0.96 -22.59 0.44
C ARG A 19 -0.34 -21.47 1.30
N ALA A 20 -0.98 -21.17 2.44
CA ALA A 20 -0.46 -20.16 3.37
C ALA A 20 0.94 -20.52 3.91
N GLU A 21 1.27 -21.80 4.01
CA GLU A 21 2.59 -22.33 4.41
C GLU A 21 3.71 -22.08 3.38
N ASP A 22 3.35 -21.72 2.15
CA ASP A 22 4.33 -21.32 1.12
C ASP A 22 4.91 -19.93 1.38
N PHE A 23 4.36 -19.17 2.34
CA PHE A 23 4.81 -17.83 2.69
C PHE A 23 5.56 -17.81 4.02
N ALA A 24 6.73 -17.21 4.04
CA ALA A 24 7.49 -16.98 5.28
C ALA A 24 6.80 -16.00 6.25
N SER A 25 5.92 -15.13 5.73
CA SER A 25 5.10 -14.20 6.49
C SER A 25 3.82 -13.90 5.70
N THR A 26 2.71 -13.69 6.41
CA THR A 26 1.45 -13.22 5.82
C THR A 26 1.32 -11.69 5.81
N THR A 27 2.35 -10.99 6.32
CA THR A 27 2.42 -9.52 6.28
C THR A 27 2.92 -9.05 4.94
N ILE A 28 2.27 -8.04 4.38
CA ILE A 28 2.63 -7.42 3.11
C ILE A 28 3.31 -6.10 3.38
N ASP A 29 4.50 -5.89 2.81
CA ASP A 29 5.19 -4.59 2.80
C ASP A 29 4.78 -3.79 1.56
N LEU A 30 4.62 -2.47 1.73
CA LEU A 30 4.24 -1.56 0.65
C LEU A 30 5.41 -0.64 0.30
N GLY A 31 5.77 -0.57 -0.99
CA GLY A 31 6.73 0.40 -1.51
C GLY A 31 6.02 1.56 -2.21
N VAL A 32 6.42 2.79 -1.90
CA VAL A 32 5.84 4.02 -2.47
C VAL A 32 6.95 4.97 -2.88
N VAL A 33 6.94 5.38 -4.14
CA VAL A 33 7.75 6.50 -4.61
C VAL A 33 7.02 7.79 -4.28
N VAL A 34 7.72 8.72 -3.62
CA VAL A 34 7.17 10.00 -3.17
C VAL A 34 7.91 11.19 -3.80
N SER A 35 7.21 12.29 -4.00
CA SER A 35 7.80 13.51 -4.57
C SER A 35 8.68 14.28 -3.59
N ASN A 36 8.46 14.09 -2.28
CA ASN A 36 9.22 14.71 -1.20
C ASN A 36 9.23 13.78 0.01
N LEU A 37 10.38 13.17 0.26
CA LEU A 37 10.54 12.13 1.28
C LEU A 37 10.30 12.66 2.70
N GLU A 38 10.77 13.88 3.03
CA GLU A 38 10.59 14.47 4.35
C GLU A 38 9.12 14.80 4.63
N LYS A 39 8.45 15.42 3.65
CA LYS A 39 7.03 15.76 3.77
C LYS A 39 6.16 14.51 3.94
N SER A 40 6.46 13.46 3.19
CA SER A 40 5.73 12.19 3.30
C SER A 40 6.04 11.46 4.60
N ALA A 41 7.30 11.46 5.06
CA ALA A 41 7.68 10.90 6.36
C ALA A 41 6.95 11.59 7.52
N GLU A 42 6.91 12.92 7.52
CA GLU A 42 6.18 13.71 8.51
C GLU A 42 4.67 13.37 8.50
N PHE A 43 4.09 13.28 7.32
CA PHE A 43 2.68 12.93 7.16
C PHE A 43 2.39 11.52 7.71
N TYR A 44 3.13 10.52 7.28
CA TYR A 44 2.87 9.14 7.71
C TYR A 44 3.13 8.92 9.20
N THR A 45 4.05 9.67 9.82
CA THR A 45 4.30 9.60 11.27
C THR A 45 3.29 10.41 12.08
N LYS A 46 3.08 11.68 11.79
CA LYS A 46 2.26 12.59 12.62
C LYS A 46 0.76 12.45 12.35
N VAL A 47 0.39 12.21 11.09
CA VAL A 47 -1.02 12.16 10.68
C VAL A 47 -1.56 10.73 10.70
N VAL A 48 -0.86 9.81 10.03
CA VAL A 48 -1.35 8.43 9.92
C VAL A 48 -1.04 7.62 11.19
N GLY A 49 0.15 7.81 11.78
CA GLY A 49 0.54 7.16 13.03
C GLY A 49 1.52 6.00 12.85
N PHE A 50 2.22 5.95 11.72
CA PHE A 50 3.35 5.03 11.58
C PHE A 50 4.53 5.48 12.44
N LYS A 51 5.38 4.53 12.82
CA LYS A 51 6.66 4.76 13.48
C LYS A 51 7.80 4.52 12.51
N GLU A 52 8.70 5.48 12.35
CA GLU A 52 9.90 5.27 11.55
C GLU A 52 10.87 4.35 12.27
N VAL A 53 11.49 3.45 11.50
CA VAL A 53 12.53 2.53 11.94
C VAL A 53 13.72 2.63 10.96
N ASP A 54 14.80 1.87 11.23
CA ASP A 54 15.97 1.87 10.38
C ASP A 54 15.60 1.53 8.92
N GLY A 55 16.04 2.39 8.02
CA GLY A 55 15.92 2.20 6.59
C GLY A 55 17.12 1.48 6.00
N PHE A 56 17.15 1.38 4.67
CA PHE A 56 18.26 0.77 3.95
C PHE A 56 18.45 1.41 2.58
N SER A 57 19.58 1.09 1.93
CA SER A 57 19.85 1.52 0.57
C SER A 57 20.07 0.34 -0.35
N VAL A 58 19.66 0.49 -1.61
CA VAL A 58 19.88 -0.49 -2.68
C VAL A 58 20.83 0.13 -3.69
N PRO A 59 22.01 -0.50 -3.97
CA PRO A 59 22.93 -0.01 -4.99
C PRO A 59 22.28 0.02 -6.37
N GLY A 60 22.65 1.01 -7.19
CA GLY A 60 22.06 1.17 -8.53
C GLY A 60 22.29 -0.01 -9.46
N GLU A 61 23.45 -0.65 -9.39
CA GLU A 61 23.76 -1.86 -10.15
C GLU A 61 22.78 -2.99 -9.80
N PHE A 62 22.61 -3.29 -8.52
CA PHE A 62 21.64 -4.29 -8.08
C PHE A 62 20.20 -3.91 -8.45
N ALA A 63 19.81 -2.63 -8.29
CA ALA A 63 18.48 -2.17 -8.65
C ALA A 63 18.19 -2.35 -10.15
N LYS A 64 19.20 -2.18 -11.00
CA LYS A 64 19.11 -2.42 -12.44
C LYS A 64 18.99 -3.91 -12.76
N GLU A 65 19.85 -4.74 -12.18
CA GLU A 65 19.78 -6.21 -12.37
C GLU A 65 18.45 -6.80 -11.88
N ALA A 66 17.94 -6.28 -10.78
CA ALA A 66 16.62 -6.67 -10.25
C ALA A 66 15.43 -6.09 -11.03
N GLY A 67 15.66 -5.23 -12.04
CA GLY A 67 14.60 -4.60 -12.82
C GLY A 67 13.81 -3.53 -12.07
N LEU A 68 14.35 -2.99 -10.96
CA LEU A 68 13.67 -1.99 -10.13
C LEU A 68 13.85 -0.57 -10.66
N THR A 69 15.05 -0.27 -11.17
CA THR A 69 15.38 1.03 -11.78
C THR A 69 16.28 0.83 -13.00
N ASP A 70 16.53 1.91 -13.73
CA ASP A 70 17.48 1.97 -14.86
C ASP A 70 18.96 2.10 -14.42
N GLY A 71 19.26 1.81 -13.14
CA GLY A 71 20.59 1.91 -12.54
C GLY A 71 20.68 3.00 -11.46
N GLN A 72 19.58 3.63 -11.10
CA GLN A 72 19.55 4.57 -10.00
C GLN A 72 19.54 3.85 -8.65
N PRO A 73 20.34 4.27 -7.68
CA PRO A 73 20.30 3.73 -6.33
C PRO A 73 19.01 4.14 -5.64
N LEU A 74 18.53 3.29 -4.72
CA LEU A 74 17.37 3.57 -3.91
C LEU A 74 17.79 3.82 -2.47
N LYS A 75 17.33 4.93 -1.89
CA LYS A 75 17.36 5.17 -0.45
C LYS A 75 15.95 5.00 0.08
N ILE A 76 15.77 4.04 0.97
CA ILE A 76 14.47 3.61 1.46
C ILE A 76 14.36 3.93 2.95
N ARG A 77 13.39 4.73 3.34
CA ARG A 77 12.97 4.92 4.72
C ARG A 77 11.82 3.98 5.02
N VAL A 78 11.87 3.34 6.19
CA VAL A 78 10.91 2.30 6.57
C VAL A 78 10.06 2.78 7.73
N PHE A 79 8.77 2.61 7.60
CA PHE A 79 7.75 3.00 8.59
C PHE A 79 6.91 1.79 8.93
N VAL A 80 6.65 1.54 10.22
CA VAL A 80 5.86 0.41 10.70
C VAL A 80 4.55 0.88 11.30
N LEU A 81 3.48 0.16 11.04
CA LEU A 81 2.18 0.34 11.69
C LEU A 81 1.94 -0.82 12.64
N GLY A 82 1.92 -0.51 13.93
CA GLY A 82 1.85 -1.52 14.99
C GLY A 82 3.24 -1.96 15.47
N GLU A 83 3.30 -3.10 16.13
CA GLU A 83 4.51 -3.65 16.76
C GLU A 83 4.75 -5.10 16.35
N GLY A 84 6.01 -5.53 16.53
CA GLY A 84 6.43 -6.92 16.30
C GLY A 84 6.73 -7.25 14.83
N ALA A 85 7.07 -8.51 14.60
CA ALA A 85 7.54 -9.00 13.29
C ALA A 85 6.44 -9.00 12.21
N SER A 86 5.17 -9.02 12.61
CA SER A 86 4.00 -8.98 11.73
C SER A 86 3.47 -7.57 11.44
N ALA A 87 4.15 -6.52 11.93
CA ALA A 87 3.74 -5.15 11.64
C ALA A 87 3.91 -4.84 10.15
N THR A 88 2.86 -4.25 9.55
CA THR A 88 2.90 -3.79 8.17
C THR A 88 3.96 -2.71 8.00
N LYS A 89 4.79 -2.81 6.97
CA LYS A 89 5.83 -1.83 6.65
C LYS A 89 5.45 -1.02 5.42
N LEU A 90 5.59 0.29 5.56
CA LEU A 90 5.55 1.23 4.46
C LEU A 90 6.98 1.68 4.16
N LYS A 91 7.42 1.49 2.91
CA LYS A 91 8.78 1.83 2.43
C LYS A 91 8.67 3.03 1.51
N LEU A 92 9.06 4.21 2.01
CA LEU A 92 9.07 5.44 1.21
C LEU A 92 10.42 5.62 0.54
N MET A 93 10.40 5.99 -0.73
CA MET A 93 11.60 6.26 -1.50
C MET A 93 11.42 7.47 -2.42
N GLU A 94 12.46 8.28 -2.53
CA GLU A 94 12.55 9.40 -3.45
C GLU A 94 13.64 9.12 -4.46
N LEU A 95 13.40 9.46 -5.70
CA LEU A 95 14.33 9.33 -6.81
C LEU A 95 14.67 10.74 -7.33
N PRO A 96 15.60 11.46 -6.66
CA PRO A 96 15.82 12.89 -6.92
C PRO A 96 16.37 13.19 -8.32
N GLN A 97 16.97 12.21 -8.96
CA GLN A 97 17.50 12.34 -10.33
C GLN A 97 16.44 12.12 -11.42
N THR A 98 15.24 11.71 -11.02
CA THR A 98 14.10 11.55 -11.91
C THR A 98 12.98 12.49 -11.50
N LYS A 99 12.03 12.69 -12.39
CA LYS A 99 10.77 13.36 -12.08
C LYS A 99 9.64 12.39 -12.44
N PRO A 100 9.34 11.41 -11.57
CA PRO A 100 8.28 10.48 -11.84
C PRO A 100 6.96 11.22 -12.11
N ALA A 101 6.22 10.78 -13.12
CA ALA A 101 4.92 11.34 -13.41
C ALA A 101 3.96 11.07 -12.25
N PRO A 102 3.19 12.05 -11.77
CA PRO A 102 2.22 11.84 -10.73
C PRO A 102 1.12 10.88 -11.22
N THR A 103 0.66 10.04 -10.31
CA THR A 103 -0.48 9.16 -10.57
C THR A 103 -1.77 9.98 -10.59
N ASN A 104 -2.68 9.70 -11.54
CA ASN A 104 -4.01 10.29 -11.49
C ASN A 104 -4.83 9.65 -10.36
N THR A 105 -5.00 10.40 -9.29
CA THR A 105 -5.69 9.96 -8.07
C THR A 105 -7.06 10.60 -7.87
N GLN A 106 -7.63 11.27 -8.89
CA GLN A 106 -8.90 11.96 -8.76
C GLN A 106 -10.01 11.04 -8.23
N PHE A 107 -10.12 9.85 -8.81
CA PHE A 107 -11.01 8.78 -8.37
C PHE A 107 -10.28 7.43 -8.41
N ILE A 108 -10.80 6.42 -7.73
CA ILE A 108 -10.21 5.07 -7.74
C ILE A 108 -10.14 4.47 -9.15
N HIS A 109 -11.07 4.82 -10.04
CA HIS A 109 -11.13 4.34 -11.43
C HIS A 109 -10.37 5.21 -12.44
N SER A 110 -9.72 6.30 -11.99
CA SER A 110 -9.01 7.22 -12.90
C SER A 110 -7.78 6.58 -13.55
N GLN A 111 -7.22 5.55 -12.95
CA GLN A 111 -6.05 4.84 -13.45
C GLN A 111 -6.02 3.42 -12.89
N VAL A 112 -5.46 2.47 -13.63
CA VAL A 112 -5.23 1.11 -13.15
C VAL A 112 -4.04 1.06 -12.18
N GLY A 113 -3.99 0.04 -11.32
CA GLY A 113 -2.93 -0.19 -10.32
C GLY A 113 -3.44 -0.14 -8.88
N PHE A 114 -2.53 -0.18 -7.90
CA PHE A 114 -2.89 0.00 -6.49
C PHE A 114 -3.46 1.39 -6.27
N ARG A 115 -4.65 1.49 -5.67
CA ARG A 115 -5.40 2.75 -5.65
C ARG A 115 -5.54 3.39 -4.29
N TYR A 116 -5.62 2.60 -3.22
CA TYR A 116 -5.80 3.11 -1.87
C TYR A 116 -5.16 2.20 -0.84
N LEU A 117 -4.91 2.77 0.32
CA LEU A 117 -4.45 2.09 1.52
C LEU A 117 -5.55 2.19 2.57
N THR A 118 -6.08 1.05 3.01
CA THR A 118 -7.05 1.01 4.10
C THR A 118 -6.36 0.69 5.41
N ILE A 119 -6.60 1.52 6.42
CA ILE A 119 -6.06 1.38 7.76
C ILE A 119 -7.22 1.28 8.74
N ALA A 120 -7.27 0.17 9.49
CA ALA A 120 -8.21 0.01 10.58
C ALA A 120 -7.79 0.87 11.77
N VAL A 121 -8.72 1.68 12.28
CA VAL A 121 -8.50 2.55 13.45
C VAL A 121 -9.40 2.11 14.61
N ALA A 122 -8.89 2.26 15.83
CA ALA A 122 -9.64 1.86 17.03
C ALA A 122 -10.81 2.82 17.36
N ASP A 123 -10.74 4.06 16.86
CA ASP A 123 -11.74 5.11 17.05
C ASP A 123 -11.68 6.07 15.85
N ALA A 124 -12.75 6.10 15.07
CA ALA A 124 -12.83 6.94 13.87
C ALA A 124 -12.87 8.44 14.21
N LYS A 125 -13.46 8.82 15.36
CA LYS A 125 -13.50 10.22 15.78
C LYS A 125 -12.12 10.73 16.13
N VAL A 126 -11.36 9.99 16.93
CA VAL A 126 -9.98 10.34 17.29
C VAL A 126 -9.09 10.43 16.04
N ALA A 127 -9.27 9.52 15.09
CA ALA A 127 -8.55 9.54 13.83
C ALA A 127 -8.89 10.79 12.98
N LEU A 128 -10.17 11.15 12.91
CA LEU A 128 -10.64 12.36 12.21
C LEU A 128 -10.10 13.65 12.86
N ASP A 129 -10.21 13.77 14.18
CA ASP A 129 -9.69 14.91 14.94
C ASP A 129 -8.17 15.11 14.70
N ARG A 130 -7.43 13.99 14.54
CA ARG A 130 -5.99 14.02 14.19
C ARG A 130 -5.74 14.56 12.78
N LEU A 131 -6.56 14.19 11.79
CA LEU A 131 -6.51 14.75 10.44
C LEU A 131 -6.73 16.28 10.49
N GLU A 132 -7.78 16.72 11.16
CA GLU A 132 -8.15 18.13 11.29
C GLU A 132 -7.07 18.94 11.99
N LYS A 133 -6.53 18.44 13.11
CA LYS A 133 -5.43 19.06 13.86
C LYS A 133 -4.17 19.27 13.00
N ASN A 134 -3.93 18.40 12.05
CA ASN A 134 -2.79 18.49 11.12
C ASN A 134 -3.16 19.18 9.79
N GLY A 135 -4.34 19.79 9.68
CA GLY A 135 -4.77 20.52 8.50
C GLY A 135 -5.07 19.64 7.28
N VAL A 136 -5.26 18.34 7.47
CA VAL A 136 -5.56 17.40 6.39
C VAL A 136 -7.06 17.42 6.10
N LYS A 137 -7.41 17.79 4.87
CA LYS A 137 -8.81 17.81 4.41
C LYS A 137 -9.23 16.40 4.00
N THR A 138 -10.39 15.97 4.46
CA THR A 138 -11.00 14.73 3.99
C THR A 138 -11.61 14.89 2.60
N VAL A 139 -11.56 13.81 1.81
CA VAL A 139 -12.28 13.69 0.54
C VAL A 139 -13.75 13.33 0.81
N SER A 140 -13.97 12.47 1.80
CA SER A 140 -15.30 12.14 2.31
C SER A 140 -15.88 13.32 3.12
N LYS A 141 -17.21 13.34 3.28
CA LYS A 141 -17.90 14.29 4.17
C LYS A 141 -17.75 13.85 5.64
N GLY A 142 -16.51 13.83 6.14
CA GLY A 142 -16.18 13.29 7.47
C GLY A 142 -16.20 11.76 7.51
N ALA A 143 -16.47 11.20 8.70
CA ALA A 143 -16.61 9.77 8.92
C ALA A 143 -18.01 9.30 8.48
N LEU A 144 -18.09 8.61 7.36
CA LEU A 144 -19.35 8.13 6.79
C LEU A 144 -19.68 6.72 7.29
N PRO A 145 -20.91 6.44 7.72
CA PRO A 145 -21.35 5.07 7.98
C PRO A 145 -21.14 4.18 6.74
N LEU A 146 -20.74 2.93 6.94
CA LEU A 146 -20.61 2.00 5.83
C LEU A 146 -21.99 1.68 5.22
N PRO A 147 -22.06 1.42 3.90
CA PRO A 147 -23.31 1.10 3.24
C PRO A 147 -23.91 -0.22 3.76
N LYS A 148 -25.23 -0.37 3.59
CA LYS A 148 -25.96 -1.58 3.98
C LYS A 148 -25.32 -2.83 3.37
N GLY A 149 -25.16 -3.87 4.17
CA GLY A 149 -24.47 -5.11 3.80
C GLY A 149 -23.01 -5.18 4.27
N LEU A 150 -22.43 -4.07 4.78
CA LEU A 150 -21.15 -4.03 5.48
C LEU A 150 -21.36 -3.82 6.98
N PRO A 151 -20.32 -4.00 7.84
CA PRO A 151 -20.44 -3.78 9.29
C PRO A 151 -20.97 -2.37 9.60
N GLN A 152 -22.13 -2.27 10.24
CA GLN A 152 -22.85 -1.01 10.44
C GLN A 152 -22.32 -0.17 11.62
N ASP A 153 -21.49 -0.76 12.45
CA ASP A 153 -20.77 -0.13 13.56
C ASP A 153 -19.49 0.60 13.11
N LEU A 154 -19.10 0.39 11.86
CA LEU A 154 -17.90 1.01 11.29
C LEU A 154 -18.22 2.22 10.42
N THR A 155 -17.26 3.15 10.38
CA THR A 155 -17.29 4.31 9.51
C THR A 155 -16.04 4.36 8.63
N LEU A 156 -16.15 5.04 7.50
CA LEU A 156 -15.09 5.28 6.54
C LEU A 156 -14.76 6.77 6.47
N THR A 157 -13.50 7.12 6.60
CA THR A 157 -12.96 8.46 6.30
C THR A 157 -11.91 8.34 5.22
N VAL A 158 -12.09 9.07 4.11
CA VAL A 158 -11.17 9.09 2.97
C VAL A 158 -10.42 10.41 2.94
N PHE A 159 -9.11 10.37 2.78
CA PHE A 159 -8.22 11.52 2.67
C PHE A 159 -7.05 11.21 1.73
N ARG A 160 -6.14 12.17 1.56
CA ARG A 160 -5.00 12.02 0.67
C ARG A 160 -3.69 12.27 1.39
N ASP A 161 -2.66 11.54 0.97
CA ASP A 161 -1.29 11.84 1.34
C ASP A 161 -0.74 13.06 0.57
N PRO A 162 0.50 13.51 0.83
CA PRO A 162 1.10 14.66 0.15
C PRO A 162 1.20 14.56 -1.38
N ASP A 163 1.25 13.34 -1.92
CA ASP A 163 1.30 13.06 -3.36
C ASP A 163 -0.08 12.75 -3.97
N GLY A 164 -1.13 12.86 -3.15
CA GLY A 164 -2.51 12.67 -3.57
C GLY A 164 -2.97 11.20 -3.53
N ASN A 165 -2.17 10.27 -3.03
CA ASN A 165 -2.60 8.87 -2.87
C ASN A 165 -3.77 8.79 -1.90
N ILE A 166 -4.73 7.92 -2.22
CA ILE A 166 -5.96 7.76 -1.43
C ILE A 166 -5.66 6.89 -0.22
N ILE A 167 -6.04 7.39 0.97
CA ILE A 167 -5.97 6.65 2.23
C ILE A 167 -7.35 6.61 2.85
N GLU A 168 -7.69 5.47 3.43
CA GLU A 168 -8.94 5.22 4.14
C GLU A 168 -8.66 4.87 5.60
N PHE A 169 -9.34 5.56 6.50
CA PHE A 169 -9.50 5.09 7.87
C PHE A 169 -10.85 4.40 8.01
N VAL A 170 -10.83 3.18 8.52
CA VAL A 170 -12.05 2.40 8.81
C VAL A 170 -12.03 2.03 10.29
N GLY A 171 -13.09 2.36 11.01
CA GLY A 171 -13.19 2.04 12.42
C GLY A 171 -14.52 2.46 13.05
N PRO A 172 -14.78 2.03 14.31
CA PRO A 172 -15.96 2.40 15.02
C PRO A 172 -15.95 3.89 15.38
N LYS A 173 -17.12 4.51 15.36
CA LYS A 173 -17.34 5.84 15.96
C LYS A 173 -17.70 5.63 17.42
N LYS A 174 -16.75 5.83 18.28
CA LYS A 174 -16.97 5.81 19.73
C LYS A 174 -17.37 7.17 20.25
#